data_a2b934d4a7bf09394553b8496aba04b1
#
_entry.id   a2b934d4a7bf09394553b8496aba04b1
#
_cell.length_a   1.000
_cell.length_b   1.000
_cell.length_c   1.000
_cell.angle_alpha   90.00
_cell.angle_beta   90.00
_cell.angle_gamma   90.00
#
_symmetry.space_group_name_H-M   'P 1'
#
loop_
_entity.id
_entity.type
_entity.pdbx_description
1 polymer ?
#
loop_
_entity_poly.entity_id
_entity_poly.type
_entity_poly.pdbx_seq_one_letter_code
_entity_poly.pdbx_strand_id
1 'polypeptide(L)'
;MKLATIYAFLAVIATVCNIGAQDILIRNYLGPHNIIFSILLGTAVGLVVKYVLDKRFIFNFKAENAAHDSKTFLLYALMGVITTAIFWGFELTFAYLFDSHSMRYLGGVIGLAIGYVAKYELDKRFVFTAVSA
;
A
#
# COMPACT_ATOMS: atom_id res chain seq x y z
N MET A 1 12.98 3.15 14.77
CA MET A 1 11.76 3.68 15.38
C MET A 1 11.25 4.90 14.65
N LYS A 2 12.12 5.88 14.46
CA LYS A 2 11.77 7.09 13.72
C LYS A 2 11.33 6.77 12.28
N LEU A 3 12.03 5.84 11.63
CA LEU A 3 11.69 5.43 10.28
C LEU A 3 10.32 4.75 10.22
N ALA A 4 10.03 3.88 11.19
CA ALA A 4 8.73 3.22 11.25
C ALA A 4 7.61 4.22 11.45
N THR A 5 7.82 5.25 12.27
CA THR A 5 6.84 6.30 12.51
C THR A 5 6.56 7.08 11.23
N ILE A 6 7.61 7.46 10.49
CA ILE A 6 7.46 8.17 9.23
C ILE A 6 6.71 7.30 8.23
N TYR A 7 7.08 6.03 8.12
CA TYR A 7 6.46 5.09 7.19
C TYR A 7 4.95 4.97 7.48
N ALA A 8 4.59 4.82 8.77
CA ALA A 8 3.19 4.74 9.17
C ALA A 8 2.44 6.04 8.87
N PHE A 9 3.07 7.18 9.11
CA PHE A 9 2.47 8.49 8.82
C PHE A 9 2.19 8.64 7.33
N LEU A 10 3.12 8.25 6.48
CA LEU A 10 2.92 8.30 5.03
C LEU A 10 1.80 7.36 4.58
N ALA A 11 1.67 6.22 5.24
CA ALA A 11 0.57 5.29 4.96
C ALA A 11 -0.79 5.92 5.30
N VAL A 12 -0.85 6.68 6.38
CA VAL A 12 -2.08 7.39 6.76
C VAL A 12 -2.43 8.44 5.70
N ILE A 13 -1.46 9.20 5.23
CA ILE A 13 -1.69 10.19 4.17
C ILE A 13 -2.24 9.51 2.91
N ALA A 14 -1.63 8.42 2.49
CA ALA A 14 -2.08 7.69 1.31
C ALA A 14 -3.50 7.15 1.49
N THR A 15 -3.83 6.67 2.69
CA THR A 15 -5.16 6.16 3.01
C THR A 15 -6.20 7.29 2.93
N VAL A 16 -5.88 8.46 3.46
CA VAL A 16 -6.78 9.62 3.37
C VAL A 16 -7.01 10.00 1.92
N CYS A 17 -5.98 10.01 1.09
CA CYS A 17 -6.11 10.30 -0.33
C CYS A 17 -6.96 9.25 -1.04
N ASN A 18 -6.77 7.98 -0.69
CA ASN A 18 -7.58 6.88 -1.23
C ASN A 18 -9.06 7.10 -0.94
N ILE A 19 -9.38 7.32 0.34
CA ILE A 19 -10.77 7.51 0.78
C ILE A 19 -11.36 8.78 0.15
N GLY A 20 -10.59 9.84 0.10
CA GLY A 20 -11.02 11.08 -0.53
C GLY A 20 -11.37 10.91 -2.00
N ALA A 21 -10.53 10.17 -2.74
CA ALA A 21 -10.80 9.89 -4.14
C ALA A 21 -12.06 9.04 -4.31
N GLN A 22 -12.27 8.04 -3.45
CA GLN A 22 -13.49 7.25 -3.46
C GLN A 22 -14.72 8.11 -3.23
N ASP A 23 -14.64 8.99 -2.24
CA ASP A 23 -15.75 9.88 -1.90
C ASP A 23 -16.11 10.80 -3.07
N ILE A 24 -15.11 11.38 -3.71
CA ILE A 24 -15.33 12.25 -4.87
C ILE A 24 -16.05 11.50 -5.99
N LEU A 25 -15.59 10.28 -6.30
CA LEU A 25 -16.22 9.51 -7.37
C LEU A 25 -17.67 9.13 -7.02
N ILE A 26 -17.91 8.68 -5.80
CA ILE A 26 -19.23 8.26 -5.34
C ILE A 26 -20.21 9.44 -5.44
N ARG A 27 -19.78 10.65 -5.09
CA ARG A 27 -20.63 11.84 -5.12
C ARG A 27 -20.93 12.31 -6.54
N ASN A 28 -20.03 12.05 -7.49
CA ASN A 28 -20.13 12.60 -8.85
C ASN A 28 -20.56 11.57 -9.88
N TYR A 29 -20.44 10.28 -9.56
CA TYR A 29 -20.82 9.21 -10.47
C TYR A 29 -21.89 8.33 -9.84
N LEU A 30 -23.10 8.43 -10.34
CA LEU A 30 -24.25 7.65 -9.83
C LEU A 30 -24.60 6.46 -10.71
N GLY A 31 -23.75 6.15 -11.67
CA GLY A 31 -23.97 5.04 -12.60
C GLY A 31 -23.77 3.67 -11.98
N PRO A 32 -23.94 2.60 -12.78
CA PRO A 32 -23.75 1.24 -12.28
C PRO A 32 -22.30 1.01 -11.86
N HIS A 33 -22.13 0.11 -10.90
CA HIS A 33 -20.80 -0.27 -10.39
C HIS A 33 -19.99 0.88 -9.82
N ASN A 34 -20.68 1.91 -9.29
CA ASN A 34 -19.99 3.08 -8.75
C ASN A 34 -19.08 2.73 -7.57
N ILE A 35 -19.46 1.76 -6.75
CA ILE A 35 -18.63 1.34 -5.61
C ILE A 35 -17.33 0.72 -6.11
N ILE A 36 -17.42 -0.17 -7.09
CA ILE A 36 -16.23 -0.83 -7.65
C ILE A 36 -15.30 0.20 -8.28
N PHE A 37 -15.84 1.12 -9.06
CA PHE A 37 -15.04 2.17 -9.70
C PHE A 37 -14.40 3.09 -8.67
N SER A 38 -15.11 3.40 -7.57
CA SER A 38 -14.54 4.24 -6.53
C SER A 38 -13.39 3.55 -5.81
N ILE A 39 -13.52 2.25 -5.54
CA ILE A 39 -12.44 1.49 -4.91
C ILE A 39 -11.22 1.44 -5.83
N LEU A 40 -11.43 1.19 -7.12
CA LEU A 40 -10.33 1.16 -8.08
C LEU A 40 -9.61 2.51 -8.18
N LEU A 41 -10.38 3.59 -8.28
CA LEU A 41 -9.80 4.93 -8.35
C LEU A 41 -9.05 5.27 -7.06
N GLY A 42 -9.68 5.02 -5.90
CA GLY A 42 -9.06 5.31 -4.62
C GLY A 42 -7.78 4.52 -4.42
N THR A 43 -7.79 3.25 -4.79
CA THR A 43 -6.62 2.40 -4.68
C THR A 43 -5.49 2.91 -5.58
N ALA A 44 -5.82 3.30 -6.81
CA ALA A 44 -4.82 3.86 -7.73
C ALA A 44 -4.23 5.16 -7.18
N VAL A 45 -5.07 6.06 -6.69
CA VAL A 45 -4.62 7.33 -6.11
C VAL A 45 -3.75 7.07 -4.88
N GLY A 46 -4.21 6.22 -3.97
CA GLY A 46 -3.46 5.89 -2.76
C GLY A 46 -2.11 5.26 -3.08
N LEU A 47 -2.08 4.38 -4.07
CA LEU A 47 -0.84 3.72 -4.49
C LEU A 47 0.16 4.73 -5.06
N VAL A 48 -0.29 5.63 -5.92
CA VAL A 48 0.58 6.66 -6.49
C VAL A 48 1.11 7.59 -5.39
N VAL A 49 0.23 8.04 -4.50
CA VAL A 49 0.63 8.90 -3.40
C VAL A 49 1.66 8.21 -2.50
N LYS A 50 1.38 6.96 -2.12
CA LYS A 50 2.30 6.19 -1.27
C LYS A 50 3.64 5.98 -1.95
N TYR A 51 3.63 5.67 -3.26
CA TYR A 51 4.86 5.50 -4.02
C TYR A 51 5.71 6.77 -4.01
N VAL A 52 5.09 7.92 -4.31
CA VAL A 52 5.81 9.18 -4.35
C VAL A 52 6.39 9.52 -2.98
N LEU A 53 5.59 9.34 -1.94
CA LEU A 53 6.03 9.64 -0.57
C LEU A 53 7.14 8.71 -0.10
N ASP A 54 6.97 7.41 -0.34
CA ASP A 54 8.01 6.43 0.05
C ASP A 54 9.30 6.67 -0.73
N LYS A 55 9.18 6.89 -2.03
CA LYS A 55 10.32 7.15 -2.88
C LYS A 55 11.12 8.35 -2.37
N ARG A 56 10.41 9.39 -1.98
CA ARG A 56 11.04 10.66 -1.62
C ARG A 56 11.52 10.72 -0.17
N PHE A 57 10.71 10.21 0.76
CA PHE A 57 10.98 10.42 2.19
C PHE A 57 11.57 9.21 2.89
N ILE A 58 11.34 8.00 2.39
CA ILE A 58 11.88 6.80 3.01
C ILE A 58 13.18 6.37 2.34
N PHE A 59 13.20 6.33 1.02
CA PHE A 59 14.31 5.77 0.25
C PHE A 59 15.17 6.80 -0.46
N ASN A 60 14.73 8.06 -0.50
CA ASN A 60 15.46 9.13 -1.20
C ASN A 60 15.89 8.72 -2.61
N PHE A 61 14.99 8.03 -3.30
CA PHE A 61 15.26 7.49 -4.62
C PHE A 61 15.02 8.53 -5.70
N LYS A 62 15.92 8.60 -6.67
CA LYS A 62 15.76 9.46 -7.83
C LYS A 62 15.83 8.61 -9.10
N ALA A 63 14.76 8.64 -9.89
CA ALA A 63 14.73 7.93 -11.16
C ALA A 63 15.54 8.70 -12.19
N GLU A 64 16.21 7.98 -13.08
CA GLU A 64 17.03 8.60 -14.13
C GLU A 64 16.17 9.28 -15.20
N ASN A 65 15.00 8.70 -15.47
CA ASN A 65 14.08 9.23 -16.47
C ASN A 65 12.67 8.69 -16.22
N ALA A 66 11.72 9.08 -17.05
CA ALA A 66 10.32 8.65 -16.89
C ALA A 66 10.15 7.14 -17.06
N ALA A 67 10.90 6.52 -17.96
CA ALA A 67 10.83 5.08 -18.16
C ALA A 67 11.34 4.32 -16.93
N HIS A 68 12.43 4.78 -16.33
CA HIS A 68 12.98 4.20 -15.12
C HIS A 68 11.99 4.35 -13.95
N ASP A 69 11.37 5.51 -13.81
CA ASP A 69 10.39 5.77 -12.77
C ASP A 69 9.16 4.87 -12.93
N SER A 70 8.68 4.70 -14.17
CA SER A 70 7.54 3.83 -14.44
C SER A 70 7.84 2.37 -14.09
N LYS A 71 9.02 1.89 -14.45
CA LYS A 71 9.45 0.54 -14.12
C LYS A 71 9.54 0.35 -12.60
N THR A 72 10.10 1.33 -11.91
CA THR A 72 10.20 1.30 -10.45
C THR A 72 8.82 1.27 -9.81
N PHE A 73 7.88 2.06 -10.34
CA PHE A 73 6.50 2.07 -9.84
C PHE A 73 5.83 0.70 -10.03
N LEU A 74 6.03 0.05 -11.17
CA LEU A 74 5.46 -1.28 -11.41
C LEU A 74 6.00 -2.32 -10.42
N LEU A 75 7.31 -2.27 -10.15
CA LEU A 75 7.91 -3.15 -9.16
C LEU A 75 7.37 -2.85 -7.76
N TYR A 76 7.20 -1.58 -7.44
CA TYR A 76 6.61 -1.15 -6.16
C TYR A 76 5.20 -1.71 -6.01
N ALA A 77 4.38 -1.60 -7.05
CA ALA A 77 3.01 -2.12 -7.04
C ALA A 77 3.00 -3.64 -6.89
N LEU A 78 3.92 -4.33 -7.56
CA LEU A 78 4.04 -5.80 -7.43
C LEU A 78 4.38 -6.20 -5.99
N MET A 79 5.32 -5.49 -5.36
CA MET A 79 5.64 -5.76 -3.95
C MET A 79 4.43 -5.49 -3.06
N GLY A 80 3.61 -4.51 -3.40
CA GLY A 80 2.36 -4.24 -2.70
C GLY A 80 1.35 -5.38 -2.81
N VAL A 81 1.26 -6.01 -3.96
CA VAL A 81 0.40 -7.19 -4.15
C VAL A 81 0.88 -8.33 -3.24
N ILE A 82 2.19 -8.56 -3.21
CA ILE A 82 2.77 -9.61 -2.37
C ILE A 82 2.44 -9.37 -0.88
N THR A 83 2.63 -8.13 -0.41
CA THR A 83 2.39 -7.81 0.99
C THR A 83 0.90 -7.82 1.34
N THR A 84 0.04 -7.45 0.40
CA THR A 84 -1.41 -7.57 0.57
C THR A 84 -1.82 -9.03 0.72
N ALA A 85 -1.22 -9.92 -0.06
CA ALA A 85 -1.46 -11.36 0.08
C ALA A 85 -1.05 -11.85 1.46
N ILE A 86 0.08 -11.36 1.99
CA ILE A 86 0.52 -11.70 3.34
C ILE A 86 -0.50 -11.24 4.37
N PHE A 87 -0.96 -10.00 4.26
CA PHE A 87 -1.96 -9.44 5.17
C PHE A 87 -3.25 -10.28 5.16
N TRP A 88 -3.78 -10.54 3.98
CA TRP A 88 -5.00 -11.35 3.85
C TRP A 88 -4.81 -12.75 4.38
N GLY A 89 -3.63 -13.33 4.16
CA GLY A 89 -3.29 -14.66 4.66
C GLY A 89 -3.41 -14.72 6.18
N PHE A 90 -2.85 -13.75 6.88
CA PHE A 90 -2.94 -13.70 8.34
C PHE A 90 -4.36 -13.48 8.82
N GLU A 91 -5.08 -12.53 8.21
CA GLU A 91 -6.44 -12.22 8.62
C GLU A 91 -7.36 -13.42 8.43
N LEU A 92 -7.31 -14.06 7.26
CA LEU A 92 -8.15 -15.21 6.97
C LEU A 92 -7.78 -16.43 7.81
N THR A 93 -6.49 -16.65 8.03
CA THR A 93 -6.04 -17.77 8.88
C THR A 93 -6.56 -17.64 10.31
N PHE A 94 -6.48 -16.44 10.88
CA PHE A 94 -6.99 -16.21 12.22
C PHE A 94 -8.52 -16.32 12.28
N ALA A 95 -9.21 -15.82 11.25
CA ALA A 95 -10.66 -15.95 11.18
C ALA A 95 -11.08 -17.41 11.12
N TYR A 96 -10.37 -18.21 10.34
CA TYR A 96 -10.68 -19.62 10.13
C TYR A 96 -10.37 -20.46 11.37
N LEU A 97 -9.21 -20.22 12.00
CA LEU A 97 -8.75 -21.05 13.13
C LEU A 97 -9.50 -20.75 14.43
N PHE A 98 -9.85 -19.50 14.67
CA PHE A 98 -10.39 -19.11 15.97
C PHE A 98 -11.87 -18.77 15.93
N ASP A 99 -12.47 -18.67 14.76
CA ASP A 99 -13.90 -18.43 14.57
C ASP A 99 -14.44 -17.33 15.51
N SER A 100 -13.69 -16.22 15.57
CA SER A 100 -13.99 -15.10 16.46
C SER A 100 -13.65 -13.80 15.74
N HIS A 101 -14.53 -12.79 15.88
CA HIS A 101 -14.26 -11.47 15.30
C HIS A 101 -13.02 -10.84 15.91
N SER A 102 -12.83 -10.99 17.22
CA SER A 102 -11.66 -10.43 17.90
C SER A 102 -10.37 -11.03 17.37
N MET A 103 -10.35 -12.34 17.17
CA MET A 103 -9.17 -13.03 16.66
C MET A 103 -8.90 -12.70 15.18
N ARG A 104 -9.95 -12.48 14.39
CA ARG A 104 -9.79 -12.04 13.02
C ARG A 104 -9.12 -10.68 12.97
N TYR A 105 -9.54 -9.74 13.82
CA TYR A 105 -8.92 -8.42 13.89
C TYR A 105 -7.48 -8.50 14.38
N LEU A 106 -7.21 -9.36 15.34
CA LEU A 106 -5.83 -9.58 15.80
C LEU A 106 -4.95 -10.09 14.67
N GLY A 107 -5.45 -11.06 13.89
CA GLY A 107 -4.74 -11.57 12.72
C GLY A 107 -4.48 -10.48 11.70
N GLY A 108 -5.47 -9.60 11.49
CA GLY A 108 -5.31 -8.45 10.60
C GLY A 108 -4.22 -7.51 11.08
N VAL A 109 -4.17 -7.21 12.37
CA VAL A 109 -3.14 -6.32 12.93
C VAL A 109 -1.75 -6.95 12.79
N ILE A 110 -1.63 -8.23 13.12
CA ILE A 110 -0.36 -8.95 12.99
C ILE A 110 0.07 -8.99 11.52
N GLY A 111 -0.85 -9.34 10.63
CA GLY A 111 -0.57 -9.39 9.21
C GLY A 111 -0.18 -8.03 8.64
N LEU A 112 -0.83 -6.97 9.10
CA LEU A 112 -0.51 -5.61 8.68
C LEU A 112 0.89 -5.22 9.13
N ALA A 113 1.27 -5.54 10.37
CA ALA A 113 2.60 -5.23 10.87
C ALA A 113 3.66 -5.99 10.10
N ILE A 114 3.46 -7.29 9.88
CA ILE A 114 4.39 -8.12 9.12
C ILE A 114 4.43 -7.65 7.67
N GLY A 115 3.27 -7.33 7.10
CA GLY A 115 3.18 -6.84 5.73
C GLY A 115 3.96 -5.55 5.52
N TYR A 116 3.86 -4.61 6.46
CA TYR A 116 4.61 -3.35 6.36
C TYR A 116 6.11 -3.57 6.46
N VAL A 117 6.57 -4.44 7.38
CA VAL A 117 7.99 -4.76 7.49
C VAL A 117 8.47 -5.43 6.20
N ALA A 118 7.70 -6.39 5.69
CA ALA A 118 8.03 -7.08 4.45
C ALA A 118 8.06 -6.10 3.27
N LYS A 119 7.07 -5.20 3.20
CA LYS A 119 7.02 -4.20 2.14
C LYS A 119 8.25 -3.30 2.15
N TYR A 120 8.62 -2.83 3.33
CA TYR A 120 9.79 -1.98 3.46
C TYR A 120 11.06 -2.71 2.98
N GLU A 121 11.24 -3.96 3.41
CA GLU A 121 12.42 -4.74 3.03
C GLU A 121 12.42 -5.06 1.53
N LEU A 122 11.27 -5.43 0.97
CA LEU A 122 11.16 -5.73 -0.46
C LEU A 122 11.39 -4.49 -1.31
N ASP A 123 10.81 -3.36 -0.92
CA ASP A 123 11.02 -2.12 -1.64
C ASP A 123 12.48 -1.68 -1.59
N LYS A 124 13.10 -1.83 -0.44
CA LYS A 124 14.50 -1.47 -0.25
C LYS A 124 15.41 -2.33 -1.12
N ARG A 125 15.12 -3.62 -1.20
CA ARG A 125 16.00 -4.58 -1.90
C ARG A 125 15.74 -4.66 -3.40
N PHE A 126 14.50 -4.54 -3.83
CA PHE A 126 14.12 -4.86 -5.20
C PHE A 126 13.55 -3.71 -6.00
N VAL A 127 13.05 -2.67 -5.34
CA VAL A 127 12.40 -1.56 -6.02
C VAL A 127 13.32 -0.34 -6.11
N PHE A 128 13.85 0.11 -4.99
CA PHE A 128 14.63 1.33 -4.91
C PHE A 128 16.13 1.05 -4.77
N THR A 129 16.66 0.24 -5.64
CA THR A 129 18.06 -0.19 -5.58
C THR A 129 18.95 0.45 -6.63
N ALA A 130 18.36 0.94 -7.71
CA ALA A 130 19.13 1.40 -8.87
C ALA A 130 20.06 2.57 -8.55
N VAL A 131 19.66 3.40 -7.59
CA VAL A 131 20.45 4.60 -7.25
C VAL A 131 21.73 4.23 -6.52
N SER A 132 21.72 3.13 -5.79
CA SER A 132 22.90 2.71 -5.00
C SER A 132 23.95 1.96 -5.83
N ALA A 133 23.64 1.64 -7.06
CA ALA A 133 24.56 0.93 -7.94
C ALA A 133 25.59 1.86 -8.57
#